data_c907331c2a15581803bf110165ec504d
#
_entry.id   c907331c2a15581803bf110165ec504d
#
_cell.length_a   1.000
_cell.length_b   1.000
_cell.length_c   1.000
_cell.angle_alpha   90.00
_cell.angle_beta   90.00
_cell.angle_gamma   90.00
#
_symmetry.space_group_name_H-M   'P 1'
#
loop_
_entity.id
_entity.type
_entity.pdbx_description
1 polymer ?
#
loop_
_entity_poly.entity_id
_entity_poly.type
_entity_poly.pdbx_seq_one_letter_code
_entity_poly.pdbx_strand_id
1 'polypeptide(L)'
;MNENDKSVKDTMEIIINAGDARELISEALDNVADFDYNAAEGNMEKAKEKLVIAHRLQTAKIQQEAEGKKVEYSVLFTHAQDTLMTINSEYKLTAHLIKVFKKRDEKEKHND
;
A
#
# COMPACT_ATOMS: atom_id res chain seq x y z
N MET A 1 24.66 6.75 14.10
CA MET A 1 23.63 5.70 14.07
C MET A 1 24.23 4.44 13.47
N ASN A 2 24.15 3.31 14.13
CA ASN A 2 24.70 2.06 13.59
C ASN A 2 23.71 1.43 12.58
N GLU A 3 24.18 0.39 11.89
CA GLU A 3 23.38 -0.28 10.85
C GLU A 3 22.09 -0.89 11.40
N ASN A 4 22.10 -1.39 12.65
CA ASN A 4 20.91 -1.97 13.27
C ASN A 4 19.84 -0.92 13.52
N ASP A 5 20.23 0.27 13.98
CA ASP A 5 19.29 1.36 14.22
C ASP A 5 18.64 1.83 12.92
N LYS A 6 19.44 1.95 11.86
CA LYS A 6 18.92 2.30 10.55
C LYS A 6 17.97 1.24 10.02
N SER A 7 18.33 -0.03 10.19
CA SER A 7 17.52 -1.17 9.75
C SER A 7 16.15 -1.19 10.45
N VAL A 8 16.14 -0.95 11.77
CA VAL A 8 14.89 -0.87 12.55
C VAL A 8 14.06 0.32 12.08
N LYS A 9 14.68 1.47 11.88
CA LYS A 9 13.99 2.67 11.40
C LYS A 9 13.34 2.42 10.04
N ASP A 10 14.09 1.86 9.08
CA ASP A 10 13.58 1.57 7.75
C ASP A 10 12.41 0.57 7.80
N THR A 11 12.52 -0.44 8.67
CA THR A 11 11.45 -1.41 8.87
C THR A 11 10.19 -0.76 9.43
N MET A 12 10.33 0.13 10.40
CA MET A 12 9.19 0.89 10.94
C MET A 12 8.57 1.79 9.89
N GLU A 13 9.38 2.39 9.01
CA GLU A 13 8.87 3.22 7.91
C GLU A 13 8.04 2.41 6.92
N ILE A 14 8.41 1.14 6.68
CA ILE A 14 7.59 0.24 5.86
C ILE A 14 6.21 0.07 6.49
N ILE A 15 6.16 -0.21 7.79
CA ILE A 15 4.91 -0.44 8.51
C ILE A 15 4.03 0.81 8.52
N ILE A 16 4.63 1.97 8.79
CA ILE A 16 3.92 3.25 8.86
C ILE A 16 3.32 3.61 7.50
N ASN A 17 4.12 3.55 6.44
CA ASN A 17 3.64 3.90 5.10
C ASN A 17 2.59 2.91 4.60
N ALA A 18 2.77 1.61 4.87
CA ALA A 18 1.76 0.61 4.52
C ALA A 18 0.44 0.87 5.27
N GLY A 19 0.52 1.19 6.57
CA GLY A 19 -0.65 1.53 7.37
C GLY A 19 -1.38 2.77 6.86
N ASP A 20 -0.62 3.82 6.50
CA ASP A 20 -1.18 5.04 5.92
C ASP A 20 -1.91 4.72 4.61
N ALA A 21 -1.31 3.86 3.77
CA ALA A 21 -1.93 3.42 2.53
C ALA A 21 -3.27 2.71 2.79
N ARG A 22 -3.31 1.83 3.80
CA ARG A 22 -4.54 1.09 4.14
C ARG A 22 -5.68 2.03 4.53
N GLU A 23 -5.38 3.08 5.31
CA GLU A 23 -6.38 4.08 5.67
C GLU A 23 -6.92 4.81 4.44
N LEU A 24 -6.04 5.19 3.53
CA LEU A 24 -6.42 5.87 2.28
C LEU A 24 -7.27 4.96 1.39
N ILE A 25 -6.96 3.66 1.35
CA ILE A 25 -7.76 2.67 0.62
C ILE A 25 -9.16 2.57 1.22
N SER A 26 -9.27 2.54 2.54
CA SER A 26 -10.57 2.53 3.22
C SER A 26 -11.38 3.77 2.91
N GLU A 27 -10.75 4.94 2.94
CA GLU A 27 -11.42 6.19 2.59
C GLU A 27 -11.91 6.17 1.13
N ALA A 28 -11.11 5.60 0.24
CA ALA A 28 -11.49 5.48 -1.17
C ALA A 28 -12.77 4.65 -1.33
N LEU A 29 -12.89 3.55 -0.59
CA LEU A 29 -14.11 2.74 -0.63
C LEU A 29 -15.31 3.48 -0.03
N ASP A 30 -15.10 4.26 1.02
CA ASP A 30 -16.15 5.10 1.58
C ASP A 30 -16.62 6.14 0.57
N ASN A 31 -15.69 6.73 -0.21
CA ASN A 31 -16.04 7.66 -1.28
C ASN A 31 -16.89 6.98 -2.35
N VAL A 32 -16.58 5.74 -2.71
CA VAL A 32 -17.36 4.95 -3.68
C VAL A 32 -18.79 4.74 -3.17
N ALA A 33 -18.95 4.47 -1.87
CA ALA A 33 -20.26 4.32 -1.26
C ALA A 33 -21.11 5.59 -1.41
N ASP A 34 -20.46 6.76 -1.48
CA ASP A 34 -21.11 8.06 -1.68
C ASP A 34 -21.12 8.50 -3.15
N PHE A 35 -20.75 7.61 -4.07
CA PHE A 35 -20.67 7.89 -5.52
C PHE A 35 -19.65 8.98 -5.87
N ASP A 36 -18.71 9.28 -4.98
CA ASP A 36 -17.67 10.28 -5.20
C ASP A 36 -16.39 9.62 -5.75
N TYR A 37 -16.40 9.31 -7.04
CA TYR A 37 -15.30 8.62 -7.70
C TYR A 37 -14.05 9.49 -7.83
N ASN A 38 -14.19 10.79 -7.95
CA ASN A 38 -13.02 11.68 -8.01
C ASN A 38 -12.24 11.65 -6.70
N ALA A 39 -12.93 11.71 -5.56
CA ALA A 39 -12.29 11.60 -4.25
C ALA A 39 -11.67 10.21 -4.05
N ALA A 40 -12.38 9.15 -4.50
CA ALA A 40 -11.87 7.79 -4.40
C ALA A 40 -10.55 7.62 -5.18
N GLU A 41 -10.51 8.11 -6.41
CA GLU A 41 -9.31 8.05 -7.25
C GLU A 41 -8.16 8.85 -6.65
N GLY A 42 -8.44 10.01 -6.07
CA GLY A 42 -7.46 10.84 -5.37
C GLY A 42 -6.85 10.12 -4.17
N ASN A 43 -7.68 9.46 -3.36
CA ASN A 43 -7.22 8.68 -2.22
C ASN A 43 -6.41 7.46 -2.64
N MET A 44 -6.78 6.80 -3.73
CA MET A 44 -6.02 5.67 -4.27
C MET A 44 -4.65 6.12 -4.78
N GLU A 45 -4.55 7.30 -5.39
CA GLU A 45 -3.26 7.84 -5.84
C GLU A 45 -2.34 8.13 -4.65
N LYS A 46 -2.87 8.70 -3.57
CA LYS A 46 -2.10 8.92 -2.35
C LYS A 46 -1.66 7.60 -1.71
N ALA A 47 -2.55 6.59 -1.71
CA ALA A 47 -2.20 5.26 -1.21
C ALA A 47 -1.05 4.65 -2.01
N LYS A 48 -1.08 4.80 -3.33
CA LYS A 48 -0.01 4.31 -4.21
C LYS A 48 1.33 4.95 -3.86
N GLU A 49 1.35 6.26 -3.61
CA GLU A 49 2.58 6.96 -3.22
C GLU A 49 3.17 6.37 -1.95
N LYS A 50 2.33 6.08 -0.95
CA LYS A 50 2.77 5.47 0.31
C LYS A 50 3.30 4.06 0.09
N LEU A 51 2.64 3.27 -0.75
CA LEU A 51 3.07 1.90 -1.07
C LEU A 51 4.40 1.90 -1.83
N VAL A 52 4.64 2.87 -2.70
CA VAL A 52 5.92 3.00 -3.42
C VAL A 52 7.06 3.24 -2.44
N ILE A 53 6.87 4.10 -1.44
CA ILE A 53 7.88 4.36 -0.41
C ILE A 53 8.19 3.07 0.35
N ALA A 54 7.16 2.38 0.84
CA ALA A 54 7.32 1.14 1.60
C ALA A 54 8.02 0.05 0.76
N HIS A 55 7.64 -0.07 -0.51
CA HIS A 55 8.18 -1.07 -1.42
C HIS A 55 9.67 -0.83 -1.70
N ARG A 56 10.07 0.43 -1.87
CA ARG A 56 11.48 0.77 -2.08
C ARG A 56 12.35 0.38 -0.89
N LEU A 57 11.86 0.61 0.33
CA LEU A 57 12.56 0.23 1.55
C LEU A 57 12.69 -1.29 1.67
N GLN A 58 11.63 -2.01 1.34
CA GLN A 58 11.64 -3.47 1.32
C GLN A 58 12.65 -4.02 0.30
N THR A 59 12.59 -3.50 -0.92
CA THR A 59 13.45 -3.92 -2.03
C THR A 59 14.93 -3.69 -1.69
N ALA A 60 15.26 -2.56 -1.10
CA ALA A 60 16.64 -2.25 -0.71
C ALA A 60 17.20 -3.31 0.23
N LYS A 61 16.41 -3.78 1.18
CA LYS A 61 16.86 -4.80 2.14
C LYS A 61 17.01 -6.17 1.47
N ILE A 62 16.08 -6.52 0.60
CA ILE A 62 16.14 -7.78 -0.17
C ILE A 62 17.38 -7.79 -1.07
N GLN A 63 17.70 -6.65 -1.70
CA GLN A 63 18.89 -6.52 -2.54
C GLN A 63 20.18 -6.69 -1.75
N GLN A 64 20.26 -6.15 -0.53
CA GLN A 64 21.42 -6.34 0.33
C GLN A 64 21.66 -7.84 0.60
N GLU A 65 20.60 -8.57 0.89
CA GLU A 65 20.68 -10.00 1.10
C GLU A 65 21.10 -10.74 -0.17
N ALA A 66 20.54 -10.36 -1.30
CA ALA A 66 20.88 -10.97 -2.60
C ALA A 66 22.33 -10.72 -3.02
N GLU A 67 22.92 -9.60 -2.59
CA GLU A 67 24.32 -9.27 -2.85
C GLU A 67 25.30 -10.01 -1.93
N GLY A 68 24.80 -10.88 -1.07
CA GLY A 68 25.61 -11.65 -0.16
C GLY A 68 25.98 -10.95 1.14
N LYS A 69 25.41 -9.78 1.39
CA LYS A 69 25.59 -9.10 2.66
C LYS A 69 24.82 -9.84 3.74
N LYS A 70 25.43 -10.00 4.90
CA LYS A 70 24.77 -10.67 6.01
C LYS A 70 23.63 -9.78 6.55
N VAL A 71 22.40 -10.25 6.38
CA VAL A 71 21.21 -9.59 6.93
C VAL A 71 20.72 -10.47 8.08
N GLU A 72 20.62 -9.89 9.26
CA GLU A 72 20.13 -10.63 10.42
C GLU A 72 18.62 -10.89 10.27
N TYR A 73 18.21 -12.10 10.71
CA TYR A 73 16.79 -12.42 10.78
C TYR A 73 16.10 -11.46 11.76
N SER A 74 14.96 -10.93 11.34
CA SER A 74 14.19 -9.98 12.13
C SER A 74 12.71 -10.31 12.05
N VAL A 75 12.10 -10.58 13.21
CA VAL A 75 10.65 -10.78 13.31
C VAL A 75 9.93 -9.50 12.87
N LEU A 76 10.47 -8.34 13.24
CA LEU A 76 9.88 -7.06 12.86
C LEU A 76 9.86 -6.86 11.35
N PHE A 77 10.97 -7.19 10.67
CA PHE A 77 11.03 -7.08 9.21
C PHE A 77 10.10 -8.07 8.52
N THR A 78 9.99 -9.31 9.05
CA THR A 78 9.04 -10.30 8.54
C THR A 78 7.61 -9.78 8.65
N HIS A 79 7.27 -9.19 9.79
CA HIS A 79 5.96 -8.58 10.00
C HIS A 79 5.72 -7.42 9.02
N ALA A 80 6.73 -6.58 8.80
CA ALA A 80 6.63 -5.47 7.86
C ALA A 80 6.38 -5.96 6.43
N GLN A 81 7.08 -7.01 6.00
CA GLN A 81 6.88 -7.61 4.68
C GLN A 81 5.47 -8.15 4.52
N ASP A 82 4.99 -8.92 5.51
CA ASP A 82 3.65 -9.48 5.47
C ASP A 82 2.59 -8.38 5.42
N THR A 83 2.76 -7.33 6.21
CA THR A 83 1.87 -6.18 6.24
C THR A 83 1.83 -5.49 4.88
N LEU A 84 3.00 -5.19 4.32
CA LEU A 84 3.09 -4.53 3.01
C LEU A 84 2.46 -5.36 1.90
N MET A 85 2.76 -6.65 1.85
CA MET A 85 2.24 -7.54 0.80
C MET A 85 0.72 -7.67 0.90
N THR A 86 0.19 -7.75 2.12
CA THR A 86 -1.26 -7.81 2.36
C THR A 86 -1.94 -6.54 1.86
N ILE A 87 -1.41 -5.39 2.25
CA ILE A 87 -2.00 -4.09 1.87
C ILE A 87 -1.86 -3.85 0.37
N ASN A 88 -0.76 -4.28 -0.22
CA ASN A 88 -0.58 -4.19 -1.67
C ASN A 88 -1.65 -4.99 -2.42
N SER A 89 -2.01 -6.18 -1.91
CA SER A 89 -3.11 -6.97 -2.47
C SER A 89 -4.45 -6.27 -2.29
N GLU A 90 -4.70 -5.68 -1.12
CA GLU A 90 -5.92 -4.89 -0.87
C GLU A 90 -6.01 -3.71 -1.84
N TYR A 91 -4.90 -3.03 -2.09
CA TYR A 91 -4.84 -1.92 -3.05
C TYR A 91 -5.25 -2.37 -4.45
N LYS A 92 -4.65 -3.43 -4.94
CA LYS A 92 -4.91 -3.94 -6.29
C LYS A 92 -6.37 -4.38 -6.44
N LEU A 93 -6.89 -5.10 -5.46
CA LEU A 93 -8.29 -5.54 -5.48
C LEU A 93 -9.23 -4.34 -5.44
N THR A 94 -8.96 -3.39 -4.56
CA THR A 94 -9.79 -2.18 -4.43
C THR A 94 -9.80 -1.37 -5.72
N ALA A 95 -8.66 -1.22 -6.40
CA ALA A 95 -8.59 -0.52 -7.68
C ALA A 95 -9.51 -1.15 -8.72
N HIS A 96 -9.54 -2.49 -8.79
CA HIS A 96 -10.46 -3.20 -9.67
C HIS A 96 -11.91 -3.01 -9.27
N LEU A 97 -12.22 -3.09 -7.98
CA LEU A 97 -13.58 -2.89 -7.47
C LEU A 97 -14.10 -1.50 -7.78
N ILE A 98 -13.29 -0.48 -7.59
CA ILE A 98 -13.67 0.91 -7.92
C ILE A 98 -14.02 1.01 -9.41
N LYS A 99 -13.20 0.40 -10.26
CA LYS A 99 -13.45 0.39 -11.71
C LYS A 99 -14.78 -0.30 -12.04
N VAL A 100 -15.06 -1.44 -11.40
CA VAL A 100 -16.31 -2.18 -11.61
C VAL A 100 -17.51 -1.35 -11.19
N PHE A 101 -17.48 -0.78 -9.98
CA PHE A 101 -18.58 0.04 -9.47
C PHE A 101 -18.81 1.29 -10.34
N LYS A 102 -17.73 1.96 -10.72
CA LYS A 102 -17.81 3.15 -11.55
C LYS A 102 -18.50 2.86 -12.89
N LYS A 103 -18.09 1.77 -13.55
CA LYS A 103 -18.69 1.37 -14.82
C LYS A 103 -20.15 1.01 -14.68
N ARG A 104 -20.53 0.31 -13.62
CA ARG A 104 -21.91 -0.05 -13.35
C ARG A 104 -22.77 1.17 -13.08
N ASP A 105 -22.28 2.08 -12.27
CA ASP A 105 -23.01 3.30 -11.94
C ASP A 105 -23.20 4.19 -13.17
N GLU A 106 -22.18 4.31 -14.01
CA GLU A 106 -22.27 5.05 -15.26
C GLU A 106 -23.33 4.44 -16.20
N LYS A 107 -23.37 3.11 -16.29
CA LYS A 107 -24.34 2.40 -17.12
C LYS A 107 -25.77 2.58 -16.62
N GLU A 108 -25.98 2.47 -15.30
CA GLU A 108 -27.30 2.71 -14.71
C GLU A 108 -27.78 4.13 -14.96
N LYS A 109 -26.90 5.12 -14.84
CA LYS A 109 -27.20 6.52 -15.08
C LYS A 109 -27.64 6.77 -16.52
N HIS A 110 -27.07 6.03 -17.49
CA HIS A 110 -27.44 6.14 -18.90
C HIS A 110 -28.74 5.43 -19.25
N ASN A 111 -29.16 4.46 -18.44
CA ASN A 111 -30.41 3.71 -18.68
C ASN A 111 -31.63 4.35 -18.01
N ASP A 112 -31.43 5.36 -17.19
CA ASP A 112 -32.51 6.14 -16.60
C ASP A 112 -32.94 7.26 -17.56
#